data_87d93fe14a641937fb6af8571ac50f51
#
_entry.id   87d93fe14a641937fb6af8571ac50f51
#
_cell.length_a   1.000
_cell.length_b   1.000
_cell.length_c   1.000
_cell.angle_alpha   90.00
_cell.angle_beta   90.00
_cell.angle_gamma   90.00
#
_symmetry.space_group_name_H-M   'P 1'
#
loop_
_entity.id
_entity.type
_entity.pdbx_description
1 polymer ?
#
loop_
_entity_poly.entity_id
_entity_poly.type
_entity_poly.pdbx_seq_one_letter_code
_entity_poly.pdbx_strand_id
1 'polypeptide(L)'
;MEIVRINVDFNNCDGEGRVRLNTVGAIQSLNESQITLRNGLEVDLISGDFYPLMGIAEYSDSEHIWVARFDLDDLRDKEIEPPSKL
;
A
#
# COMPACT_ATOMS: atom_id res chain seq x y z
N MET A 1 -2.28 -5.25 -19.16
CA MET A 1 -2.46 -4.35 -18.03
C MET A 1 -1.49 -4.68 -16.94
N GLU A 2 -0.74 -3.72 -16.51
CA GLU A 2 0.24 -3.98 -15.50
C GLU A 2 -0.23 -3.65 -14.12
N ILE A 3 0.22 -4.41 -13.15
CA ILE A 3 -0.09 -4.16 -11.76
C ILE A 3 1.13 -3.54 -11.13
N VAL A 4 0.96 -2.39 -10.52
CA VAL A 4 2.04 -1.69 -9.85
C VAL A 4 2.15 -2.24 -8.45
N ARG A 5 3.27 -2.86 -8.11
CA ARG A 5 3.49 -3.42 -6.79
C ARG A 5 4.50 -2.57 -6.05
N ILE A 6 4.13 -2.19 -4.84
CA ILE A 6 4.97 -1.30 -4.05
C ILE A 6 5.20 -1.92 -2.69
N ASN A 7 6.47 -2.05 -2.31
CA ASN A 7 6.82 -2.55 -1.00
C ASN A 7 6.58 -1.44 0.02
N VAL A 8 5.82 -1.75 1.05
CA VAL A 8 5.46 -0.77 2.07
C VAL A 8 5.68 -1.33 3.45
N ASP A 9 5.62 -0.47 4.44
CA ASP A 9 5.67 -0.86 5.83
C ASP A 9 4.36 -0.38 6.44
N PHE A 10 3.45 -1.30 6.73
CA PHE A 10 2.14 -0.95 7.24
C PHE A 10 2.18 -0.30 8.61
N ASN A 11 3.33 -0.31 9.27
CA ASN A 11 3.49 0.43 10.51
C ASN A 11 3.80 1.89 10.25
N ASN A 12 4.07 2.25 9.01
CA ASN A 12 4.44 3.62 8.66
C ASN A 12 3.25 4.32 8.00
N CYS A 13 2.24 4.59 8.79
CA CYS A 13 1.02 5.22 8.28
C CYS A 13 0.90 6.65 8.79
N ASP A 14 0.20 7.47 8.03
CA ASP A 14 -0.03 8.85 8.45
C ASP A 14 -1.22 8.89 9.42
N GLY A 15 -1.61 10.10 9.81
CA GLY A 15 -2.68 10.25 10.79
C GLY A 15 -4.04 9.82 10.29
N GLU A 16 -4.20 9.62 8.99
CA GLU A 16 -5.45 9.18 8.41
C GLU A 16 -5.44 7.71 8.08
N GLY A 17 -4.40 6.99 8.48
CA GLY A 17 -4.35 5.56 8.24
C GLY A 17 -3.88 5.17 6.85
N ARG A 18 -3.30 6.09 6.11
CA ARG A 18 -2.77 5.78 4.78
C ARG A 18 -1.28 5.46 4.92
N VAL A 19 -0.83 4.42 4.23
CA VAL A 19 0.57 4.01 4.34
C VAL A 19 1.43 4.94 3.50
N ARG A 20 2.55 5.36 4.06
CA ARG A 20 3.45 6.27 3.38
C ARG A 20 4.29 5.53 2.34
N LEU A 21 4.46 6.15 1.19
CA LEU A 21 5.23 5.55 0.10
C LEU A 21 6.60 6.20 -0.03
N ASN A 22 7.18 6.58 1.11
CA ASN A 22 8.47 7.25 1.11
C ASN A 22 9.60 6.43 1.69
N THR A 23 9.37 5.13 1.89
CA THR A 23 10.44 4.26 2.38
C THR A 23 11.36 3.90 1.23
N VAL A 24 12.55 3.43 1.56
CA VAL A 24 13.51 3.02 0.54
C VAL A 24 12.91 1.95 -0.34
N GLY A 25 12.21 0.98 0.27
CA GLY A 25 11.60 -0.11 -0.50
C GLY A 25 10.53 0.39 -1.44
N ALA A 26 9.72 1.34 -0.99
CA ALA A 26 8.66 1.88 -1.83
C ALA A 26 9.25 2.66 -3.01
N ILE A 27 10.23 3.49 -2.73
CA ILE A 27 10.86 4.28 -3.78
C ILE A 27 11.53 3.37 -4.79
N GLN A 28 12.20 2.32 -4.32
CA GLN A 28 12.85 1.39 -5.21
C GLN A 28 11.84 0.67 -6.09
N SER A 29 10.70 0.28 -5.52
CA SER A 29 9.65 -0.38 -6.29
C SER A 29 9.14 0.53 -7.40
N LEU A 30 8.95 1.80 -7.08
CA LEU A 30 8.46 2.75 -8.07
C LEU A 30 9.47 2.96 -9.18
N ASN A 31 10.75 3.02 -8.82
CA ASN A 31 11.79 3.18 -9.82
C ASN A 31 11.85 1.98 -10.74
N GLU A 32 11.72 0.79 -10.20
CA GLU A 32 11.77 -0.42 -11.01
C GLU A 32 10.58 -0.55 -11.92
N SER A 33 9.43 -0.08 -11.47
CA SER A 33 8.21 -0.15 -12.27
C SER A 33 8.18 0.94 -13.33
N GLN A 34 8.96 1.99 -13.14
CA GLN A 34 8.96 3.12 -14.06
C GLN A 34 7.58 3.73 -14.19
N ILE A 35 6.85 3.73 -13.08
CA ILE A 35 5.48 4.25 -13.06
C ILE A 35 5.48 5.58 -12.34
N THR A 36 4.73 6.53 -12.87
CA THR A 36 4.55 7.81 -12.21
C THR A 36 3.25 7.75 -11.42
N LEU A 37 3.32 8.03 -10.15
CA LEU A 37 2.14 8.00 -9.30
C LEU A 37 1.21 9.16 -9.65
N ARG A 38 -0.06 8.92 -9.46
CA ARG A 38 -1.08 9.96 -9.62
C ARG A 38 -2.22 9.61 -8.69
N ASN A 39 -3.00 10.62 -8.33
CA ASN A 39 -4.13 10.39 -7.44
C ASN A 39 -5.11 9.44 -8.10
N GLY A 40 -5.51 8.42 -7.35
CA GLY A 40 -6.48 7.46 -7.85
C GLY A 40 -5.87 6.23 -8.48
N LEU A 41 -4.55 6.17 -8.60
CA LEU A 41 -3.92 5.00 -9.21
C LEU A 41 -4.01 3.81 -8.27
N GLU A 42 -4.47 2.68 -8.79
CA GLU A 42 -4.56 1.46 -7.99
C GLU A 42 -3.19 0.80 -7.94
N VAL A 43 -2.79 0.39 -6.76
CA VAL A 43 -1.49 -0.24 -6.56
C VAL A 43 -1.65 -1.44 -5.64
N ASP A 44 -0.74 -2.39 -5.76
CA ASP A 44 -0.68 -3.51 -4.84
C ASP A 44 0.36 -3.19 -3.78
N LEU A 45 -0.05 -3.23 -2.53
CA LEU A 45 0.82 -2.94 -1.40
C LEU A 45 1.33 -4.25 -0.84
N ILE A 46 2.64 -4.41 -0.79
CA ILE A 46 3.28 -5.64 -0.37
C ILE A 46 4.10 -5.39 0.87
N SER A 47 3.92 -6.20 1.89
CA SER A 47 4.68 -6.05 3.11
C SER A 47 4.94 -7.40 3.75
N GLY A 48 6.19 -7.83 3.70
CA GLY A 48 6.60 -9.03 4.41
C GLY A 48 5.76 -10.24 4.07
N ASP A 49 5.20 -10.84 5.11
CA ASP A 49 4.43 -12.06 4.95
C ASP A 49 2.96 -11.82 4.68
N PHE A 50 2.55 -10.60 4.62
CA PHE A 50 1.13 -10.32 4.39
C PHE A 50 0.80 -10.49 2.92
N TYR A 51 -0.45 -10.84 2.67
CA TYR A 51 -0.92 -10.90 1.29
C TYR A 51 -0.95 -9.49 0.72
N PRO A 52 -0.77 -9.35 -0.58
CA PRO A 52 -0.88 -8.03 -1.19
C PRO A 52 -2.25 -7.44 -0.97
N LEU A 53 -2.28 -6.15 -0.68
CA LEU A 53 -3.52 -5.44 -0.51
C LEU A 53 -3.64 -4.39 -1.58
N MET A 54 -4.83 -4.24 -2.12
CA MET A 54 -5.03 -3.19 -3.10
C MET A 54 -5.13 -1.86 -2.38
N GLY A 55 -4.41 -0.88 -2.87
CA GLY A 55 -4.46 0.46 -2.35
C GLY A 55 -4.71 1.46 -3.45
N ILE A 56 -5.02 2.68 -3.04
CA ILE A 56 -5.24 3.78 -3.98
C ILE A 56 -4.23 4.86 -3.65
N ALA A 57 -3.42 5.23 -4.61
CA ALA A 57 -2.41 6.24 -4.39
C ALA A 57 -3.06 7.62 -4.24
N GLU A 58 -2.55 8.41 -3.32
CA GLU A 58 -3.01 9.76 -3.08
C GLU A 58 -1.81 10.60 -2.69
N TYR A 59 -1.83 11.87 -3.07
CA TYR A 59 -0.77 12.76 -2.64
C TYR A 59 -1.18 13.43 -1.33
N SER A 60 -0.31 13.40 -0.34
CA SER A 60 -0.58 14.02 0.95
C SER A 60 -0.05 15.44 0.94
N ASP A 61 -0.94 16.42 0.89
CA ASP A 61 -0.52 17.81 0.88
C ASP A 61 0.10 18.22 2.21
N SER A 62 -0.36 17.62 3.30
CA SER A 62 0.17 18.02 4.60
C SER A 62 1.57 17.49 4.83
N GLU A 63 1.90 16.33 4.28
CA GLU A 63 3.22 15.74 4.49
C GLU A 63 4.10 15.86 3.25
N HIS A 64 3.51 16.30 2.14
CA HIS A 64 4.26 16.48 0.89
C HIS A 64 4.89 15.18 0.40
N ILE A 65 4.17 14.08 0.54
CA ILE A 65 4.63 12.78 0.04
C ILE A 65 3.44 12.01 -0.50
N TRP A 66 3.73 10.98 -1.25
CA TRP A 66 2.69 10.08 -1.72
C TRP A 66 2.36 9.06 -0.64
N VAL A 67 1.09 8.72 -0.55
CA VAL A 67 0.61 7.73 0.40
C VAL A 67 -0.38 6.83 -0.35
N ALA A 68 -0.79 5.75 0.27
CA ALA A 68 -1.78 4.86 -0.33
C ALA A 68 -2.85 4.54 0.70
N ARG A 69 -4.08 4.73 0.28
CA ARG A 69 -5.23 4.40 1.12
C ARG A 69 -5.53 2.92 0.94
N PHE A 70 -5.78 2.22 2.00
CA PHE A 70 -6.10 0.80 1.94
C PHE A 70 -7.13 0.49 3.02
N ASP A 71 -7.73 -0.70 2.92
CA ASP A 71 -8.76 -1.10 3.88
C ASP A 71 -8.13 -2.04 4.90
N LEU A 72 -8.08 -1.60 6.11
CA LEU A 72 -7.49 -2.40 7.17
C LEU A 72 -8.27 -3.69 7.40
N ASP A 73 -9.56 -3.68 7.15
CA ASP A 73 -10.34 -4.89 7.29
C ASP A 73 -9.92 -5.95 6.29
N ASP A 74 -9.51 -5.55 5.11
CA ASP A 74 -9.01 -6.49 4.13
C ASP A 74 -7.74 -7.17 4.63
N LEU A 75 -6.88 -6.40 5.25
CA LEU A 75 -5.65 -6.95 5.79
C LEU A 75 -5.97 -7.97 6.87
N ARG A 76 -6.89 -7.64 7.75
CA ARG A 76 -7.24 -8.52 8.83
C ARG A 76 -7.88 -9.80 8.32
N ASP A 77 -8.75 -9.70 7.35
CA ASP A 77 -9.41 -10.86 6.80
C ASP A 77 -8.42 -11.81 6.18
N LYS A 78 -7.47 -11.28 5.45
CA LYS A 78 -6.52 -12.15 4.77
C LYS A 78 -5.54 -12.78 5.72
N GLU A 79 -5.27 -12.11 6.82
CA GLU A 79 -4.30 -12.60 7.75
C GLU A 79 -4.82 -13.65 8.69
N ILE A 80 -6.06 -13.49 9.11
CA ILE A 80 -6.58 -14.44 10.08
C ILE A 80 -7.81 -15.14 9.60
N GLU A 81 -7.93 -15.37 8.36
CA GLU A 81 -9.04 -16.07 7.84
C GLU A 81 -9.18 -17.40 8.45
N PRO A 82 -10.07 -17.65 9.34
CA PRO A 82 -10.18 -18.95 9.98
C PRO A 82 -11.04 -19.83 9.13
N PRO A 83 -10.49 -20.87 8.70
CA PRO A 83 -11.22 -21.79 7.88
C PRO A 83 -12.38 -22.32 8.59
N SER A 84 -12.35 -22.25 9.80
CA SER A 84 -13.34 -22.97 10.47
C SER A 84 -14.47 -22.18 10.86
N LYS A 85 -14.58 -21.20 10.41
CA LYS A 85 -15.58 -20.56 10.78
C LYS A 85 -16.66 -21.30 10.79
N LEU A 86 -16.83 -21.96 10.95
CA LEU A 86 -17.70 -22.78 10.97
C LEU A 86 -18.30 -22.99 11.61
#